data_9e69ab052029355deec4801e862298f6
#
_entry.id   9e69ab052029355deec4801e862298f6
#
_cell.length_a   1.000
_cell.length_b   1.000
_cell.length_c   1.000
_cell.angle_alpha   90.00
_cell.angle_beta   90.00
_cell.angle_gamma   90.00
#
_symmetry.space_group_name_H-M   'P 1'
#
loop_
_entity.id
_entity.type
_entity.pdbx_description
1 polymer ?
#
loop_
_entity_poly.entity_id
_entity_poly.type
_entity_poly.pdbx_seq_one_letter_code
_entity_poly.pdbx_strand_id
1 'polypeptide(L)'
;SVTIETETLPENRITLGPDGEARIVHRGAPPSAAASVDFAWSQLPEVFAPLPVERIERRETVLYENHLQGTLRMGTDSDTAACDSNQILYSARNIVVVGTAVMPSTGGINPSLTAAALSLRAADRLWGEA
;
A
#
# COMPACT_ATOMS: atom_id res chain seq x y z
N SER A 1 -1.84 -15.98 -11.99
CA SER A 1 -1.37 -15.60 -10.63
C SER A 1 -2.46 -14.84 -9.90
N VAL A 2 -2.49 -14.96 -8.58
CA VAL A 2 -3.36 -14.18 -7.69
C VAL A 2 -2.46 -13.29 -6.86
N THR A 3 -2.74 -11.99 -6.85
CA THR A 3 -2.02 -11.00 -6.02
C THR A 3 -2.91 -10.62 -4.85
N ILE A 4 -2.33 -10.62 -3.66
CA ILE A 4 -3.02 -10.32 -2.42
C ILE A 4 -2.31 -9.14 -1.76
N GLU A 5 -3.09 -8.15 -1.36
CA GLU A 5 -2.58 -7.04 -0.56
C GLU A 5 -2.26 -7.52 0.86
N THR A 6 -1.21 -6.95 1.44
CA THR A 6 -0.91 -7.08 2.86
C THR A 6 -1.04 -5.73 3.54
N GLU A 7 -1.50 -5.72 4.78
CA GLU A 7 -1.53 -4.50 5.59
C GLU A 7 -0.13 -3.95 5.85
N THR A 8 -0.04 -2.65 6.04
CA THR A 8 1.22 -1.99 6.41
C THR A 8 1.53 -2.23 7.89
N LEU A 9 2.75 -2.66 8.19
CA LEU A 9 3.24 -2.82 9.56
C LEU A 9 4.05 -1.58 9.98
N PRO A 10 3.79 -0.97 11.14
CA PRO A 10 4.59 0.16 11.66
C PRO A 10 6.08 -0.18 11.84
N GLU A 11 6.39 -1.46 12.03
CA GLU A 11 7.75 -1.98 12.15
C GLU A 11 8.51 -1.97 10.82
N ASN A 12 7.78 -2.06 9.68
CA ASN A 12 8.34 -1.95 8.33
C ASN A 12 8.47 -0.46 7.98
N ARG A 13 9.65 0.09 8.19
CA ARG A 13 9.87 1.54 8.11
C ARG A 13 11.28 1.89 7.67
N ILE A 14 11.43 3.12 7.22
CA ILE A 14 12.74 3.73 6.98
C ILE A 14 13.10 4.58 8.21
N THR A 15 14.29 4.42 8.70
CA THR A 15 14.86 5.20 9.80
C THR A 15 16.16 5.83 9.37
N LEU A 16 16.58 6.92 10.03
CA LEU A 16 17.92 7.45 9.89
C LEU A 16 18.84 6.82 10.94
N GLY A 17 19.99 6.32 10.48
CA GLY A 17 21.07 5.89 11.36
C GLY A 17 21.79 7.08 12.02
N PRO A 18 22.67 6.82 13.01
CA PRO A 18 23.49 7.85 13.65
C PRO A 18 24.42 8.59 12.68
N ASP A 19 24.74 7.96 11.57
CA ASP A 19 25.55 8.45 10.44
C ASP A 19 24.74 9.31 9.44
N GLY A 20 23.40 9.44 9.66
CA GLY A 20 22.48 10.14 8.77
C GLY A 20 22.05 9.29 7.55
N GLU A 21 22.52 8.06 7.43
CA GLU A 21 22.15 7.18 6.31
C GLU A 21 20.77 6.55 6.52
N ALA A 22 20.02 6.40 5.44
CA ALA A 22 18.71 5.76 5.46
C ALA A 22 18.86 4.25 5.71
N ARG A 23 18.14 3.74 6.68
CA ARG A 23 18.08 2.31 7.03
C ARG A 23 16.68 1.78 6.82
N ILE A 24 16.56 0.75 5.99
CA ILE A 24 15.30 0.04 5.76
C ILE A 24 15.17 -1.06 6.81
N VAL A 25 14.10 -1.00 7.60
CA VAL A 25 13.72 -2.06 8.53
C VAL A 25 12.52 -2.78 7.94
N HIS A 26 12.69 -4.07 7.61
CA HIS A 26 11.65 -4.93 7.06
C HIS A 26 11.56 -6.21 7.88
N ARG A 27 10.40 -6.47 8.49
CA ARG A 27 10.11 -7.63 9.36
C ARG A 27 9.33 -8.73 8.65
N GLY A 28 9.09 -8.56 7.36
CA GLY A 28 8.28 -9.46 6.55
C GLY A 28 6.80 -9.06 6.49
N ALA A 29 5.99 -9.97 5.95
CA ALA A 29 4.54 -9.77 5.86
C ALA A 29 3.86 -10.00 7.23
N PRO A 30 2.70 -9.35 7.47
CA PRO A 30 1.93 -9.57 8.68
C PRO A 30 1.39 -11.03 8.75
N PRO A 31 1.09 -11.55 9.94
CA PRO A 31 0.49 -12.89 10.09
C PRO A 31 -0.83 -13.06 9.32
N SER A 32 -1.61 -11.99 9.17
CA SER A 32 -2.85 -11.95 8.37
C SER A 32 -2.64 -12.27 6.90
N ALA A 33 -1.44 -12.06 6.36
CA ALA A 33 -1.13 -12.35 4.96
C ALA A 33 -1.30 -13.84 4.63
N ALA A 34 -0.87 -14.75 5.50
CA ALA A 34 -1.04 -16.18 5.30
C ALA A 34 -2.52 -16.58 5.28
N ALA A 35 -3.32 -16.04 6.21
CA ALA A 35 -4.76 -16.28 6.26
C ALA A 35 -5.46 -15.76 4.99
N SER A 36 -5.06 -14.60 4.48
CA SER A 36 -5.58 -14.04 3.22
C SER A 36 -5.24 -14.92 2.01
N VAL A 37 -4.02 -15.47 1.97
CA VAL A 37 -3.60 -16.43 0.93
C VAL A 37 -4.46 -17.70 1.00
N ASP A 38 -4.66 -18.26 2.18
CA ASP A 38 -5.45 -19.48 2.36
C ASP A 38 -6.93 -19.25 2.02
N PHE A 39 -7.48 -18.11 2.41
CA PHE A 39 -8.83 -17.71 2.02
C PHE A 39 -8.97 -17.57 0.51
N ALA A 40 -8.10 -16.80 -0.14
CA ALA A 40 -8.13 -16.65 -1.60
C ALA A 40 -8.01 -18.00 -2.30
N TRP A 41 -7.12 -18.87 -1.84
CA TRP A 41 -6.98 -20.22 -2.37
C TRP A 41 -8.27 -21.02 -2.27
N SER A 42 -8.98 -20.95 -1.15
CA SER A 42 -10.24 -21.67 -0.94
C SER A 42 -11.35 -21.24 -1.90
N GLN A 43 -11.30 -19.99 -2.41
CA GLN A 43 -12.31 -19.45 -3.34
C GLN A 43 -12.04 -19.79 -4.81
N LEU A 44 -10.79 -20.17 -5.17
CA LEU A 44 -10.44 -20.39 -6.58
C LEU A 44 -11.29 -21.45 -7.29
N PRO A 45 -11.67 -22.60 -6.69
CA PRO A 45 -12.52 -23.57 -7.35
C PRO A 45 -13.87 -22.99 -7.77
N GLU A 46 -14.48 -22.15 -6.93
CA GLU A 46 -15.77 -21.50 -7.22
C GLU A 46 -15.60 -20.43 -8.32
N VAL A 47 -14.57 -19.59 -8.20
CA VAL A 47 -14.26 -18.54 -9.19
C VAL A 47 -14.03 -19.14 -10.59
N PHE A 48 -13.36 -20.27 -10.68
CA PHE A 48 -13.04 -20.92 -11.96
C PHE A 48 -14.08 -21.96 -12.42
N ALA A 49 -15.10 -22.27 -11.61
CA ALA A 49 -16.13 -23.25 -11.97
C ALA A 49 -16.79 -23.02 -13.35
N PRO A 50 -17.04 -21.78 -13.83
CA PRO A 50 -17.60 -21.53 -15.15
C PRO A 50 -16.63 -21.74 -16.31
N LEU A 51 -15.34 -21.93 -16.05
CA LEU A 51 -14.29 -22.04 -17.04
C LEU A 51 -13.82 -23.49 -17.19
N PRO A 52 -13.33 -23.91 -18.38
CA PRO A 52 -12.81 -25.25 -18.61
C PRO A 52 -11.41 -25.41 -17.99
N VAL A 53 -11.31 -25.28 -16.67
CA VAL A 53 -10.05 -25.43 -15.91
C VAL A 53 -9.92 -26.88 -15.48
N GLU A 54 -8.89 -27.56 -15.97
CA GLU A 54 -8.63 -28.98 -15.64
C GLU A 54 -7.98 -29.12 -14.25
N ARG A 55 -7.11 -28.18 -13.87
CA ARG A 55 -6.36 -28.27 -12.61
C ARG A 55 -5.96 -26.90 -12.08
N ILE A 56 -6.07 -26.73 -10.77
CA ILE A 56 -5.56 -25.57 -10.03
C ILE A 56 -4.44 -26.05 -9.10
N GLU A 57 -3.25 -25.48 -9.23
CA GLU A 57 -2.10 -25.85 -8.41
C GLU A 57 -1.68 -24.69 -7.53
N ARG A 58 -1.46 -24.97 -6.24
CA ARG A 58 -0.83 -24.04 -5.32
C ARG A 58 0.69 -24.13 -5.49
N ARG A 59 1.28 -23.01 -5.87
CA ARG A 59 2.74 -22.84 -5.89
C ARG A 59 3.19 -22.02 -4.69
N GLU A 60 4.49 -21.81 -4.59
CA GLU A 60 5.08 -20.98 -3.56
C GLU A 60 4.48 -19.56 -3.56
N THR A 61 4.23 -19.05 -2.36
CA THR A 61 3.82 -17.66 -2.17
C THR A 61 5.08 -16.80 -2.11
N VAL A 62 5.21 -15.89 -3.05
CA VAL A 62 6.35 -14.96 -3.13
C VAL A 62 5.88 -13.59 -2.68
N LEU A 63 6.64 -12.95 -1.79
CA LEU A 63 6.46 -11.52 -1.53
C LEU A 63 6.90 -10.74 -2.77
N TYR A 64 5.98 -9.94 -3.27
CA TYR A 64 6.15 -9.19 -4.49
C TYR A 64 5.93 -7.70 -4.22
N GLU A 65 6.99 -6.91 -4.30
CA GLU A 65 7.00 -5.54 -3.80
C GLU A 65 6.85 -4.48 -4.90
N ASN A 66 6.05 -4.75 -5.93
CA ASN A 66 5.87 -3.77 -7.02
C ASN A 66 4.88 -2.62 -6.68
N HIS A 67 4.11 -2.78 -5.63
CA HIS A 67 3.10 -1.80 -5.22
C HIS A 67 3.35 -1.32 -3.80
N LEU A 68 4.54 -0.78 -3.56
CA LEU A 68 4.91 -0.20 -2.27
C LEU A 68 3.94 0.93 -1.90
N GLN A 69 3.46 0.90 -0.66
CA GLN A 69 2.47 1.86 -0.16
C GLN A 69 2.69 2.20 1.33
N GLY A 70 2.06 3.27 1.77
CA GLY A 70 1.89 3.56 3.20
C GLY A 70 3.12 4.09 3.93
N THR A 71 4.26 4.32 3.27
CA THR A 71 5.46 4.87 3.92
C THR A 71 5.22 6.27 4.49
N LEU A 72 4.33 7.05 3.89
CA LEU A 72 3.91 8.38 4.32
C LEU A 72 2.38 8.46 4.29
N ARG A 73 1.71 7.42 4.82
CA ARG A 73 0.27 7.24 4.71
C ARG A 73 -0.52 8.44 5.19
N MET A 74 -1.59 8.75 4.46
CA MET A 74 -2.55 9.78 4.86
C MET A 74 -3.49 9.25 5.95
N GLY A 75 -4.00 10.16 6.77
CA GLY A 75 -5.00 9.89 7.79
C GLY A 75 -5.47 11.17 8.46
N THR A 76 -6.38 11.05 9.40
CA THR A 76 -6.97 12.18 10.14
C THR A 76 -6.26 12.47 11.46
N ASP A 77 -5.37 11.59 11.90
CA ASP A 77 -4.69 11.64 13.17
C ASP A 77 -3.17 11.67 12.96
N SER A 78 -2.52 12.72 13.40
CA SER A 78 -1.06 12.94 13.28
C SER A 78 -0.20 11.93 14.03
N ASP A 79 -0.76 11.24 15.04
CA ASP A 79 -0.03 10.23 15.80
C ASP A 79 0.08 8.89 15.02
N THR A 80 -0.83 8.69 14.07
CA THR A 80 -0.91 7.44 13.29
C THR A 80 -0.70 7.61 11.80
N ALA A 81 -0.67 8.85 11.30
CA ALA A 81 -0.49 9.19 9.89
C ALA A 81 0.65 10.20 9.68
N ALA A 82 1.27 10.14 8.51
CA ALA A 82 2.33 11.07 8.15
C ALA A 82 1.79 12.36 7.51
N CYS A 83 0.68 12.29 6.79
CA CYS A 83 0.05 13.44 6.14
C CYS A 83 -1.46 13.44 6.31
N ASP A 84 -2.06 14.60 6.13
CA ASP A 84 -3.51 14.78 6.16
C ASP A 84 -4.18 14.32 4.84
N SER A 85 -5.51 14.46 4.77
CA SER A 85 -6.30 14.09 3.58
C SER A 85 -5.99 14.95 2.35
N ASN A 86 -5.29 16.08 2.49
CA ASN A 86 -4.79 16.91 1.41
C ASN A 86 -3.35 16.58 1.03
N GLN A 87 -2.80 15.52 1.65
CA GLN A 87 -1.44 15.04 1.42
C GLN A 87 -0.36 16.00 1.93
N ILE A 88 -0.70 16.91 2.85
CA ILE A 88 0.25 17.82 3.51
C ILE A 88 0.83 17.10 4.72
N LEU A 89 2.16 17.06 4.84
CA LEU A 89 2.82 16.46 6.00
C LEU A 89 2.41 17.15 7.30
N TYR A 90 2.11 16.38 8.33
CA TYR A 90 1.87 16.90 9.66
C TYR A 90 3.10 17.56 10.27
N SER A 91 4.29 17.02 9.98
CA SER A 91 5.57 17.53 10.47
C SER A 91 6.11 18.74 9.69
N ALA A 92 5.59 19.01 8.48
CA ALA A 92 6.09 20.07 7.59
C ALA A 92 4.97 20.57 6.68
N ARG A 93 4.29 21.63 7.09
CA ARG A 93 3.07 22.14 6.42
C ARG A 93 3.28 22.70 5.01
N ASN A 94 4.50 22.85 4.58
CA ASN A 94 4.89 23.29 3.23
C ASN A 94 5.35 22.13 2.34
N ILE A 95 5.17 20.89 2.76
CA ILE A 95 5.54 19.69 1.99
C ILE A 95 4.26 18.91 1.66
N VAL A 96 4.08 18.64 0.38
CA VAL A 96 3.00 17.80 -0.17
C VAL A 96 3.60 16.48 -0.65
N VAL A 97 3.02 15.37 -0.24
CA VAL A 97 3.45 14.04 -0.65
C VAL A 97 2.50 13.51 -1.71
N VAL A 98 3.03 13.01 -2.81
CA VAL A 98 2.24 12.41 -3.90
C VAL A 98 2.67 10.97 -4.17
N GLY A 99 1.83 10.22 -4.87
CA GLY A 99 2.10 8.85 -5.24
C GLY A 99 1.55 7.83 -4.26
N THR A 100 2.00 6.58 -4.36
CA THR A 100 1.48 5.45 -3.55
C THR A 100 1.90 5.50 -2.09
N ALA A 101 2.93 6.27 -1.76
CA ALA A 101 3.40 6.44 -0.38
C ALA A 101 2.32 6.95 0.58
N VAL A 102 1.37 7.78 0.08
CA VAL A 102 0.27 8.33 0.88
C VAL A 102 -0.88 7.35 1.09
N MET A 103 -0.94 6.28 0.32
CA MET A 103 -2.07 5.35 0.34
C MET A 103 -1.96 4.40 1.52
N PRO A 104 -2.95 4.35 2.43
CA PRO A 104 -2.95 3.38 3.53
C PRO A 104 -3.25 1.94 3.05
N SER A 105 -3.87 1.81 1.86
CA SER A 105 -4.24 0.55 1.21
C SER A 105 -4.37 0.77 -0.30
N THR A 106 -4.07 -0.25 -1.11
CA THR A 106 -4.28 -0.26 -2.57
C THR A 106 -5.43 -1.16 -3.01
N GLY A 107 -6.00 -1.94 -2.09
CA GLY A 107 -7.10 -2.87 -2.39
C GLY A 107 -6.68 -4.08 -3.23
N GLY A 108 -5.40 -4.43 -3.28
CA GLY A 108 -4.87 -5.57 -4.03
C GLY A 108 -4.82 -5.38 -5.55
N ILE A 109 -4.99 -4.15 -6.05
CA ILE A 109 -4.97 -3.81 -7.49
C ILE A 109 -3.88 -2.78 -7.81
N ASN A 110 -3.62 -2.59 -9.11
CA ASN A 110 -2.60 -1.63 -9.57
C ASN A 110 -2.97 -0.21 -9.15
N PRO A 111 -2.14 0.50 -8.36
CA PRO A 111 -2.51 1.75 -7.69
C PRO A 111 -2.27 3.01 -8.54
N SER A 112 -1.67 2.90 -9.72
CA SER A 112 -1.18 4.06 -10.49
C SER A 112 -2.26 5.08 -10.83
N LEU A 113 -3.46 4.63 -11.24
CA LEU A 113 -4.57 5.53 -11.55
C LEU A 113 -5.06 6.27 -10.31
N THR A 114 -5.20 5.57 -9.19
CA THR A 114 -5.59 6.17 -7.90
C THR A 114 -4.53 7.16 -7.42
N ALA A 115 -3.24 6.81 -7.53
CA ALA A 115 -2.15 7.70 -7.17
C ALA A 115 -2.14 8.98 -8.01
N ALA A 116 -2.38 8.87 -9.33
CA ALA A 116 -2.52 10.01 -10.23
C ALA A 116 -3.71 10.90 -9.86
N ALA A 117 -4.88 10.31 -9.61
CA ALA A 117 -6.08 11.05 -9.19
C ALA A 117 -5.88 11.77 -7.85
N LEU A 118 -5.22 11.13 -6.87
CA LEU A 118 -4.87 11.76 -5.60
C LEU A 118 -3.90 12.93 -5.80
N SER A 119 -2.92 12.80 -6.68
CA SER A 119 -1.95 13.86 -6.98
C SER A 119 -2.62 15.07 -7.65
N LEU A 120 -3.51 14.84 -8.62
CA LEU A 120 -4.32 15.90 -9.25
C LEU A 120 -5.20 16.60 -8.22
N ARG A 121 -5.91 15.83 -7.37
CA ARG A 121 -6.73 16.40 -6.30
C ARG A 121 -5.92 17.29 -5.35
N ALA A 122 -4.70 16.89 -5.01
CA ALA A 122 -3.83 17.68 -4.15
C ALA A 122 -3.42 18.99 -4.86
N ALA A 123 -3.07 18.92 -6.15
CA ALA A 123 -2.73 20.08 -6.94
C ALA A 123 -3.92 21.06 -7.06
N ASP A 124 -5.11 20.58 -7.38
CA ASP A 124 -6.32 21.40 -7.50
C ASP A 124 -6.65 22.12 -6.17
N ARG A 125 -6.50 21.45 -5.05
CA ARG A 125 -6.77 22.03 -3.74
C ARG A 125 -5.74 23.08 -3.28
N LEU A 126 -4.50 22.93 -3.71
CA LEU A 126 -3.41 23.80 -3.30
C LEU A 126 -3.20 24.98 -4.25
N TRP A 127 -3.47 24.79 -5.53
CA TRP A 127 -3.18 25.78 -6.59
C TRP A 127 -4.32 25.96 -7.59
N GLY A 128 -5.42 25.20 -7.47
CA GLY A 128 -6.61 25.43 -8.30
C GLY A 128 -7.22 26.80 -8.01
N GLU A 129 -7.71 27.46 -9.04
CA GLU A 129 -8.49 28.69 -8.86
C GLU A 129 -9.77 28.37 -8.10
N ALA A 130 -10.07 29.17 -7.06
CA ALA A 130 -11.28 29.07 -6.27
C ALA A 130 -12.52 29.53 -7.05
#